data_e03d779ea76dfb60c1dccfa613db7f7f
#
_entry.id   e03d779ea76dfb60c1dccfa613db7f7f
#
_cell.length_a   1.000
_cell.length_b   1.000
_cell.length_c   1.000
_cell.angle_alpha   90.00
_cell.angle_beta   90.00
_cell.angle_gamma   90.00
#
_symmetry.space_group_name_H-M   'P 1'
#
loop_
_entity.id
_entity.type
_entity.pdbx_description
1 polymer ?
#
loop_
_entity_poly.entity_id
_entity_poly.type
_entity_poly.pdbx_seq_one_letter_code
_entity_poly.pdbx_strand_id
1 'polypeptide(L)'
;PKLGLPSATLLAQELRRRIFETTQLTASAGVSYCKFLAKMASDLNKPNGMAIILPHEAEAFLECLEIGKFHGIGKATTAKMHKMGIFNGSDLKQHALHELVRRFGKVGRFYYNIVRGIDERAVQSHSVRKSISTEETFNTDLATTEEMMEQIALLADDLQRRIERADNPGRTLTLKVRYADFRIVTRSKTMDHSH
;
A
#
# COMPACT_ATOMS: atom_id res chain seq x y z
N PRO A 1 9.60 -20.70 -10.58
CA PRO A 1 10.61 -21.76 -10.62
C PRO A 1 10.50 -22.76 -9.47
N LYS A 2 10.19 -22.30 -8.23
CA LYS A 2 10.11 -23.20 -7.05
C LYS A 2 8.97 -24.23 -7.11
N LEU A 3 7.92 -23.96 -7.88
CA LEU A 3 6.76 -24.87 -8.05
C LEU A 3 6.77 -25.59 -9.40
N GLY A 4 7.81 -25.42 -10.23
CA GLY A 4 7.89 -26.05 -11.55
C GLY A 4 6.82 -25.61 -12.55
N LEU A 5 6.07 -24.53 -12.28
CA LEU A 5 5.01 -24.03 -13.14
C LEU A 5 5.58 -23.13 -14.27
N PRO A 6 5.15 -23.33 -15.52
CA PRO A 6 5.77 -22.68 -16.69
C PRO A 6 5.38 -21.21 -16.84
N SER A 7 4.37 -20.69 -16.14
CA SER A 7 3.94 -19.31 -16.26
C SER A 7 3.50 -18.70 -14.92
N ALA A 8 3.61 -17.36 -14.81
CA ALA A 8 3.13 -16.60 -13.67
C ALA A 8 1.60 -16.71 -13.49
N THR A 9 0.87 -16.85 -14.58
CA THR A 9 -0.59 -17.05 -14.57
C THR A 9 -0.97 -18.34 -13.87
N LEU A 10 -0.35 -19.46 -14.26
CA LEU A 10 -0.57 -20.76 -13.62
C LEU A 10 -0.15 -20.74 -12.15
N LEU A 11 0.95 -20.06 -11.83
CA LEU A 11 1.38 -19.88 -10.45
C LEU A 11 0.33 -19.12 -9.63
N ALA A 12 -0.22 -18.02 -10.16
CA ALA A 12 -1.25 -17.24 -9.49
C ALA A 12 -2.54 -18.04 -9.27
N GLN A 13 -2.95 -18.86 -10.26
CA GLN A 13 -4.10 -19.76 -10.14
C GLN A 13 -3.88 -20.78 -9.03
N GLU A 14 -2.73 -21.44 -9.03
CA GLU A 14 -2.38 -22.45 -8.02
C GLU A 14 -2.31 -21.84 -6.60
N LEU A 15 -1.70 -20.66 -6.45
CA LEU A 15 -1.67 -19.97 -5.15
C LEU A 15 -3.07 -19.63 -4.65
N ARG A 16 -3.95 -19.13 -5.51
CA ARG A 16 -5.35 -18.83 -5.15
C ARG A 16 -6.11 -20.09 -4.71
N ARG A 17 -5.92 -21.19 -5.43
CA ARG A 17 -6.50 -22.49 -5.08
C ARG A 17 -6.04 -22.96 -3.69
N ARG A 18 -4.71 -22.94 -3.43
CA ARG A 18 -4.14 -23.34 -2.13
C ARG A 18 -4.60 -22.44 -0.98
N ILE A 19 -4.68 -21.12 -1.21
CA ILE A 19 -5.23 -20.20 -0.21
C ILE A 19 -6.64 -20.62 0.17
N PHE A 20 -7.51 -20.86 -0.82
CA PHE A 20 -8.86 -21.26 -0.55
C PHE A 20 -8.96 -22.61 0.17
N GLU A 21 -8.21 -23.62 -0.25
CA GLU A 21 -8.20 -24.95 0.37
C GLU A 21 -7.72 -24.92 1.82
N THR A 22 -6.72 -24.05 2.12
CA THR A 22 -6.13 -23.97 3.46
C THR A 22 -6.93 -23.11 4.42
N THR A 23 -7.53 -22.02 3.94
CA THR A 23 -8.11 -20.97 4.81
C THR A 23 -9.61 -20.78 4.63
N GLN A 24 -10.21 -21.36 3.60
CA GLN A 24 -11.59 -21.14 3.13
C GLN A 24 -11.86 -19.67 2.73
N LEU A 25 -10.79 -18.86 2.55
CA LEU A 25 -10.87 -17.48 2.09
C LEU A 25 -10.51 -17.38 0.61
N THR A 26 -11.21 -16.51 -0.10
CA THR A 26 -10.89 -16.20 -1.49
C THR A 26 -9.81 -15.15 -1.61
N ALA A 27 -9.02 -15.21 -2.69
CA ALA A 27 -8.01 -14.21 -3.02
C ALA A 27 -8.14 -13.74 -4.47
N SER A 28 -7.96 -12.45 -4.71
CA SER A 28 -7.82 -11.91 -6.07
C SER A 28 -6.34 -11.78 -6.43
N ALA A 29 -6.01 -12.00 -7.70
CA ALA A 29 -4.64 -11.92 -8.19
C ALA A 29 -4.51 -11.06 -9.45
N GLY A 30 -3.39 -10.37 -9.57
CA GLY A 30 -3.01 -9.63 -10.78
C GLY A 30 -1.65 -10.08 -11.27
N VAL A 31 -1.54 -10.29 -12.57
CA VAL A 31 -0.29 -10.70 -13.23
C VAL A 31 0.08 -9.67 -14.29
N SER A 32 1.33 -9.22 -14.26
CA SER A 32 1.89 -8.33 -15.27
C SER A 32 3.43 -8.35 -15.21
N TYR A 33 4.06 -7.64 -16.13
CA TYR A 33 5.52 -7.57 -16.24
C TYR A 33 6.20 -6.66 -15.22
N CYS A 34 5.43 -5.82 -14.49
CA CYS A 34 5.95 -4.97 -13.42
C CYS A 34 5.02 -4.92 -12.21
N LYS A 35 5.56 -4.53 -11.06
CA LYS A 35 4.82 -4.51 -9.77
C LYS A 35 3.59 -3.60 -9.81
N PHE A 36 3.72 -2.43 -10.41
CA PHE A 36 2.63 -1.46 -10.49
C PHE A 36 1.43 -2.04 -11.26
N LEU A 37 1.65 -2.55 -12.47
CA LEU A 37 0.57 -3.12 -13.27
C LEU A 37 -0.01 -4.40 -12.66
N ALA A 38 0.82 -5.26 -12.08
CA ALA A 38 0.32 -6.44 -11.36
C ALA A 38 -0.60 -6.04 -10.19
N LYS A 39 -0.25 -4.97 -9.44
CA LYS A 39 -1.13 -4.43 -8.41
C LYS A 39 -2.42 -3.87 -8.98
N MET A 40 -2.36 -3.13 -10.09
CA MET A 40 -3.55 -2.62 -10.78
C MET A 40 -4.46 -3.77 -11.24
N ALA A 41 -3.88 -4.78 -11.90
CA ALA A 41 -4.60 -5.97 -12.35
C ALA A 41 -5.31 -6.70 -11.20
N SER A 42 -4.69 -6.77 -10.03
CA SER A 42 -5.28 -7.44 -8.86
C SER A 42 -6.59 -6.81 -8.36
N ASP A 43 -6.85 -5.56 -8.72
CA ASP A 43 -8.05 -4.83 -8.30
C ASP A 43 -9.19 -4.85 -9.33
N LEU A 44 -8.91 -5.26 -10.60
CA LEU A 44 -9.89 -5.21 -11.68
C LEU A 44 -11.07 -6.17 -11.49
N ASN A 45 -10.78 -7.40 -11.09
CA ASN A 45 -11.78 -8.48 -11.02
C ASN A 45 -12.04 -8.92 -9.57
N LYS A 46 -12.10 -8.00 -8.62
CA LYS A 46 -12.49 -8.30 -7.23
C LYS A 46 -14.00 -8.47 -7.10
N PRO A 47 -14.49 -9.31 -6.19
CA PRO A 47 -13.76 -10.31 -5.38
C PRO A 47 -13.43 -11.58 -6.16
N ASN A 48 -12.50 -12.39 -5.62
CA ASN A 48 -12.15 -13.74 -6.11
C ASN A 48 -11.85 -13.82 -7.62
N GLY A 49 -11.30 -12.76 -8.18
CA GLY A 49 -10.97 -12.69 -9.60
C GLY A 49 -9.47 -12.73 -9.87
N MET A 50 -9.13 -12.87 -11.12
CA MET A 50 -7.78 -12.75 -11.62
C MET A 50 -7.78 -11.92 -12.91
N ALA A 51 -6.80 -11.04 -13.06
CA ALA A 51 -6.58 -10.30 -14.28
C ALA A 51 -5.11 -10.31 -14.67
N ILE A 52 -4.87 -10.21 -15.98
CA ILE A 52 -3.54 -10.16 -16.57
C ILE A 52 -3.50 -8.88 -17.41
N ILE A 53 -2.42 -8.11 -17.29
CA ILE A 53 -2.15 -6.97 -18.18
C ILE A 53 -0.86 -7.29 -18.93
N LEU A 54 -0.98 -7.52 -20.22
CA LEU A 54 0.15 -7.82 -21.11
C LEU A 54 0.91 -6.53 -21.51
N PRO A 55 2.20 -6.62 -21.88
CA PRO A 55 2.97 -5.42 -22.22
C PRO A 55 2.34 -4.55 -23.32
N HIS A 56 1.74 -5.15 -24.33
CA HIS A 56 1.10 -4.43 -25.44
C HIS A 56 -0.26 -3.82 -25.10
N GLU A 57 -0.88 -4.23 -23.99
CA GLU A 57 -2.17 -3.72 -23.50
C GLU A 57 -1.98 -2.60 -22.46
N ALA A 58 -0.80 -2.54 -21.83
CA ALA A 58 -0.54 -1.71 -20.67
C ALA A 58 -0.77 -0.23 -20.93
N GLU A 59 -0.34 0.28 -22.08
CA GLU A 59 -0.45 1.69 -22.42
C GLU A 59 -1.91 2.11 -22.58
N ALA A 60 -2.67 1.40 -23.40
CA ALA A 60 -4.09 1.67 -23.62
C ALA A 60 -4.90 1.55 -22.30
N PHE A 61 -4.59 0.54 -21.49
CA PHE A 61 -5.20 0.37 -20.17
C PHE A 61 -4.95 1.59 -19.27
N LEU A 62 -3.71 2.06 -19.19
CA LEU A 62 -3.33 3.17 -18.34
C LEU A 62 -3.90 4.51 -18.83
N GLU A 63 -3.93 4.76 -20.12
CA GLU A 63 -4.47 5.99 -20.70
C GLU A 63 -5.94 6.20 -20.38
N CYS A 64 -6.74 5.15 -20.43
CA CYS A 64 -8.17 5.20 -20.11
C CYS A 64 -8.47 5.22 -18.61
N LEU A 65 -7.49 4.92 -17.76
CA LEU A 65 -7.73 4.76 -16.34
C LEU A 65 -7.89 6.11 -15.64
N GLU A 66 -8.95 6.26 -14.83
CA GLU A 66 -9.18 7.41 -13.97
C GLU A 66 -8.01 7.59 -12.99
N ILE A 67 -7.53 8.84 -12.84
CA ILE A 67 -6.30 9.13 -12.09
C ILE A 67 -6.37 8.69 -10.62
N GLY A 68 -7.53 8.78 -10.00
CA GLY A 68 -7.74 8.35 -8.61
C GLY A 68 -7.66 6.83 -8.39
N LYS A 69 -7.69 6.05 -9.47
CA LYS A 69 -7.55 4.59 -9.43
C LYS A 69 -6.11 4.11 -9.55
N PHE A 70 -5.18 4.99 -9.87
CA PHE A 70 -3.77 4.64 -9.91
C PHE A 70 -3.25 4.30 -8.51
N HIS A 71 -2.70 3.11 -8.35
CA HIS A 71 -2.10 2.72 -7.08
C HIS A 71 -0.96 3.68 -6.69
N GLY A 72 -1.05 4.25 -5.50
CA GLY A 72 -0.12 5.28 -5.02
C GLY A 72 -0.60 6.72 -5.22
N ILE A 73 -1.75 6.93 -5.87
CA ILE A 73 -2.42 8.23 -5.98
C ILE A 73 -3.63 8.23 -5.02
N GLY A 74 -3.45 8.83 -3.85
CA GLY A 74 -4.50 8.95 -2.84
C GLY A 74 -5.41 10.17 -3.09
N LYS A 75 -6.51 10.28 -2.32
CA LYS A 75 -7.53 11.33 -2.46
C LYS A 75 -6.97 12.76 -2.56
N ALA A 76 -6.01 13.12 -1.69
CA ALA A 76 -5.41 14.47 -1.71
C ALA A 76 -4.60 14.72 -3.00
N THR A 77 -3.87 13.72 -3.49
CA THR A 77 -3.11 13.81 -4.74
C THR A 77 -4.05 13.86 -5.94
N THR A 78 -5.11 13.06 -5.95
CA THR A 78 -6.16 13.10 -6.98
C THR A 78 -6.77 14.49 -7.08
N ALA A 79 -7.17 15.09 -5.96
CA ALA A 79 -7.71 16.46 -5.95
C ALA A 79 -6.69 17.50 -6.48
N LYS A 80 -5.41 17.33 -6.18
CA LYS A 80 -4.34 18.20 -6.71
C LYS A 80 -4.17 18.00 -8.22
N MET A 81 -4.24 16.76 -8.71
CA MET A 81 -4.16 16.45 -10.15
C MET A 81 -5.37 17.00 -10.91
N HIS A 82 -6.57 16.86 -10.38
CA HIS A 82 -7.78 17.44 -10.98
C HIS A 82 -7.68 18.96 -11.15
N LYS A 83 -7.10 19.69 -10.18
CA LYS A 83 -6.84 21.14 -10.30
C LYS A 83 -5.83 21.49 -11.40
N MET A 84 -5.08 20.53 -11.89
CA MET A 84 -4.15 20.66 -13.01
C MET A 84 -4.74 20.18 -14.34
N GLY A 85 -6.01 19.77 -14.36
CA GLY A 85 -6.66 19.21 -15.55
C GLY A 85 -6.32 17.75 -15.82
N ILE A 86 -5.74 17.03 -14.84
CA ILE A 86 -5.34 15.63 -14.97
C ILE A 86 -6.45 14.77 -14.35
N PHE A 87 -7.29 14.14 -15.17
CA PHE A 87 -8.41 13.30 -14.74
C PHE A 87 -8.16 11.81 -14.99
N ASN A 88 -7.33 11.48 -15.98
CA ASN A 88 -7.01 10.11 -16.39
C ASN A 88 -5.52 9.95 -16.73
N GLY A 89 -5.12 8.76 -17.14
CA GLY A 89 -3.75 8.50 -17.52
C GLY A 89 -3.31 9.20 -18.79
N SER A 90 -4.21 9.40 -19.76
CA SER A 90 -3.89 10.17 -21.00
C SER A 90 -3.51 11.60 -20.65
N ASP A 91 -4.26 12.26 -19.77
CA ASP A 91 -3.93 13.62 -19.32
C ASP A 91 -2.57 13.65 -18.60
N LEU A 92 -2.34 12.70 -17.68
CA LEU A 92 -1.06 12.62 -16.95
C LEU A 92 0.12 12.40 -17.89
N LYS A 93 -0.05 11.60 -18.94
CA LYS A 93 1.00 11.27 -19.92
C LYS A 93 1.47 12.48 -20.73
N GLN A 94 0.62 13.50 -20.93
CA GLN A 94 0.94 14.74 -21.64
C GLN A 94 1.93 15.63 -20.88
N HIS A 95 2.03 15.47 -19.54
CA HIS A 95 2.92 16.29 -18.73
C HIS A 95 4.38 15.85 -18.83
N ALA A 96 5.26 16.83 -18.94
CA ALA A 96 6.70 16.59 -18.95
C ALA A 96 7.21 16.21 -17.54
N LEU A 97 8.29 15.43 -17.50
CA LEU A 97 8.91 14.98 -16.24
C LEU A 97 9.22 16.14 -15.29
N HIS A 98 9.82 17.22 -15.81
CA HIS A 98 10.21 18.38 -14.98
C HIS A 98 9.01 19.09 -14.36
N GLU A 99 7.86 19.13 -15.03
CA GLU A 99 6.62 19.71 -14.51
C GLU A 99 6.09 18.88 -13.35
N LEU A 100 6.00 17.56 -13.52
CA LEU A 100 5.55 16.66 -12.48
C LEU A 100 6.48 16.69 -11.26
N VAL A 101 7.81 16.74 -11.48
CA VAL A 101 8.77 16.85 -10.37
C VAL A 101 8.64 18.21 -9.65
N ARG A 102 8.44 19.30 -10.37
CA ARG A 102 8.20 20.63 -9.76
C ARG A 102 6.92 20.63 -8.91
N ARG A 103 5.86 19.96 -9.34
CA ARG A 103 4.55 19.97 -8.67
C ARG A 103 4.43 18.96 -7.53
N PHE A 104 5.07 17.80 -7.67
CA PHE A 104 4.91 16.66 -6.76
C PHE A 104 6.23 16.25 -6.06
N GLY A 105 7.33 16.94 -6.30
CA GLY A 105 8.64 16.56 -5.76
C GLY A 105 9.14 15.23 -6.33
N LYS A 106 9.88 14.47 -5.54
CA LYS A 106 10.47 13.18 -5.96
C LYS A 106 9.44 12.18 -6.52
N VAL A 107 8.21 12.21 -6.01
CA VAL A 107 7.15 11.30 -6.47
C VAL A 107 6.64 11.65 -7.88
N GLY A 108 6.88 12.84 -8.38
CA GLY A 108 6.55 13.24 -9.75
C GLY A 108 7.24 12.36 -10.80
N ARG A 109 8.48 11.91 -10.55
CA ARG A 109 9.17 10.94 -11.40
C ARG A 109 8.44 9.58 -11.43
N PHE A 110 7.95 9.14 -10.29
CA PHE A 110 7.15 7.92 -10.21
C PHE A 110 5.88 8.05 -11.05
N TYR A 111 5.14 9.15 -10.96
CA TYR A 111 3.93 9.38 -11.76
C TYR A 111 4.21 9.41 -13.26
N TYR A 112 5.31 10.07 -13.66
CA TYR A 112 5.75 10.09 -15.05
C TYR A 112 6.02 8.69 -15.61
N ASN A 113 6.66 7.83 -14.82
CA ASN A 113 7.03 6.48 -15.22
C ASN A 113 5.82 5.55 -15.25
N ILE A 114 5.00 5.52 -14.17
CA ILE A 114 3.90 4.55 -14.07
C ILE A 114 2.84 4.73 -15.15
N VAL A 115 2.56 5.97 -15.57
CA VAL A 115 1.59 6.22 -16.67
C VAL A 115 2.08 5.71 -18.02
N ARG A 116 3.38 5.46 -18.15
CA ARG A 116 4.03 4.84 -19.31
C ARG A 116 4.28 3.34 -19.14
N GLY A 117 3.71 2.74 -18.09
CA GLY A 117 3.91 1.33 -17.77
C GLY A 117 5.31 0.99 -17.26
N ILE A 118 6.11 1.98 -16.86
CA ILE A 118 7.49 1.79 -16.42
C ILE A 118 7.53 1.71 -14.90
N ASP A 119 7.94 0.55 -14.38
CA ASP A 119 8.20 0.34 -12.95
C ASP A 119 9.35 -0.68 -12.80
N GLU A 120 10.54 -0.17 -12.62
CA GLU A 120 11.79 -0.94 -12.53
C GLU A 120 12.05 -1.53 -11.14
N ARG A 121 11.13 -1.34 -10.18
CA ARG A 121 11.31 -1.85 -8.82
C ARG A 121 11.29 -3.37 -8.81
N ALA A 122 12.40 -3.97 -8.42
CA ALA A 122 12.51 -5.43 -8.27
C ALA A 122 11.54 -5.96 -7.19
N VAL A 123 11.09 -7.20 -7.36
CA VAL A 123 10.37 -7.94 -6.33
C VAL A 123 11.37 -8.36 -5.26
N GLN A 124 11.18 -7.87 -4.04
CA GLN A 124 12.00 -8.21 -2.88
C GLN A 124 11.21 -9.12 -1.96
N SER A 125 11.72 -10.32 -1.72
CA SER A 125 11.12 -11.30 -0.78
C SER A 125 11.35 -10.92 0.68
N HIS A 126 12.42 -10.17 0.96
CA HIS A 126 12.78 -9.72 2.29
C HIS A 126 12.95 -8.21 2.30
N SER A 127 12.40 -7.56 3.30
CA SER A 127 12.62 -6.13 3.55
C SER A 127 12.99 -5.91 5.02
N VAL A 128 13.89 -4.99 5.26
CA VAL A 128 14.21 -4.56 6.63
C VAL A 128 12.96 -3.85 7.19
N ARG A 129 12.49 -4.31 8.33
CA ARG A 129 11.36 -3.69 9.03
C ARG A 129 11.76 -2.30 9.50
N LYS A 130 10.98 -1.28 9.14
CA LYS A 130 11.25 0.13 9.48
C LYS A 130 10.45 0.62 10.68
N SER A 131 9.39 -0.08 11.06
CA SER A 131 8.54 0.24 12.20
C SER A 131 7.92 -1.02 12.78
N ILE A 132 7.68 -1.00 14.08
CA ILE A 132 6.94 -2.01 14.81
C ILE A 132 5.75 -1.29 15.42
N SER A 133 4.57 -1.86 15.31
CA SER A 133 3.35 -1.27 15.84
C SER A 133 2.42 -2.33 16.41
N THR A 134 1.60 -1.91 17.34
CA THR A 134 0.41 -2.62 17.80
C THR A 134 -0.76 -1.65 17.74
N GLU A 135 -1.96 -2.14 17.49
CA GLU A 135 -3.18 -1.35 17.56
C GLU A 135 -4.35 -2.22 18.01
N GLU A 136 -5.31 -1.59 18.68
CA GLU A 136 -6.55 -2.20 19.12
C GLU A 136 -7.72 -1.35 18.62
N THR A 137 -8.82 -2.01 18.30
CA THR A 137 -10.09 -1.35 17.98
C THR A 137 -11.12 -1.85 18.98
N PHE A 138 -11.65 -0.92 19.76
CA PHE A 138 -12.58 -1.22 20.83
C PHE A 138 -14.00 -1.37 20.29
N ASN A 139 -14.75 -2.36 20.79
CA ASN A 139 -16.17 -2.55 20.45
C ASN A 139 -17.04 -1.41 20.99
N THR A 140 -16.62 -0.82 22.11
CA THR A 140 -17.24 0.36 22.72
C THR A 140 -16.16 1.42 22.89
N ASP A 141 -16.48 2.67 22.54
CA ASP A 141 -15.53 3.77 22.67
C ASP A 141 -15.13 4.00 24.11
N LEU A 142 -13.83 4.24 24.33
CA LEU A 142 -13.31 4.60 25.65
C LEU A 142 -13.71 6.03 26.00
N ALA A 143 -14.34 6.22 27.15
CA ALA A 143 -14.90 7.51 27.55
C ALA A 143 -14.04 8.25 28.58
N THR A 144 -13.25 7.54 29.38
CA THR A 144 -12.48 8.13 30.47
C THR A 144 -10.97 8.07 30.23
N THR A 145 -10.24 8.97 30.85
CA THR A 145 -8.76 8.98 30.79
C THR A 145 -8.19 7.71 31.40
N GLU A 146 -8.79 7.22 32.47
CA GLU A 146 -8.39 6.01 33.20
C GLU A 146 -8.47 4.80 32.27
N GLU A 147 -9.61 4.58 31.59
CA GLU A 147 -9.78 3.50 30.61
C GLU A 147 -8.73 3.61 29.49
N MET A 148 -8.50 4.82 28.96
CA MET A 148 -7.52 5.03 27.92
C MET A 148 -6.10 4.69 28.38
N MET A 149 -5.73 5.08 29.60
CA MET A 149 -4.40 4.80 30.18
C MET A 149 -4.17 3.32 30.42
N GLU A 150 -5.17 2.58 30.88
CA GLU A 150 -5.11 1.12 31.02
C GLU A 150 -4.86 0.45 29.66
N GLN A 151 -5.59 0.84 28.63
CA GLN A 151 -5.40 0.28 27.28
C GLN A 151 -4.05 0.66 26.67
N ILE A 152 -3.56 1.87 26.90
CA ILE A 152 -2.22 2.30 26.48
C ILE A 152 -1.15 1.44 27.17
N ALA A 153 -1.29 1.12 28.45
CA ALA A 153 -0.35 0.26 29.16
C ALA A 153 -0.30 -1.15 28.55
N LEU A 154 -1.46 -1.77 28.27
CA LEU A 154 -1.53 -3.08 27.60
C LEU A 154 -0.89 -3.06 26.19
N LEU A 155 -1.14 -2.00 25.42
CA LEU A 155 -0.53 -1.83 24.10
C LEU A 155 0.99 -1.61 24.21
N ALA A 156 1.45 -0.88 25.24
CA ALA A 156 2.88 -0.67 25.46
C ALA A 156 3.60 -2.00 25.77
N ASP A 157 3.01 -2.85 26.61
CA ASP A 157 3.56 -4.17 26.93
C ASP A 157 3.61 -5.08 25.69
N ASP A 158 2.57 -5.07 24.86
CA ASP A 158 2.58 -5.83 23.60
C ASP A 158 3.62 -5.29 22.62
N LEU A 159 3.74 -3.96 22.50
CA LEU A 159 4.75 -3.33 21.66
C LEU A 159 6.17 -3.69 22.12
N GLN A 160 6.43 -3.67 23.43
CA GLN A 160 7.72 -4.05 24.01
C GLN A 160 8.08 -5.49 23.63
N ARG A 161 7.18 -6.44 23.84
CA ARG A 161 7.38 -7.84 23.44
C ARG A 161 7.65 -8.01 21.95
N ARG A 162 7.03 -7.21 21.08
CA ARG A 162 7.25 -7.24 19.63
C ARG A 162 8.62 -6.68 19.25
N ILE A 163 9.08 -5.63 19.94
CA ILE A 163 10.42 -5.04 19.74
C ILE A 163 11.49 -6.05 20.12
N GLU A 164 11.39 -6.65 21.31
CA GLU A 164 12.33 -7.66 21.81
C GLU A 164 12.41 -8.86 20.85
N ARG A 165 11.26 -9.39 20.41
CA ARG A 165 11.22 -10.51 19.45
C ARG A 165 11.82 -10.16 18.09
N ALA A 166 11.73 -8.91 17.67
CA ALA A 166 12.25 -8.46 16.39
C ALA A 166 13.73 -8.04 16.45
N ASP A 167 14.29 -7.91 17.64
CA ASP A 167 15.63 -7.37 17.91
C ASP A 167 15.91 -6.08 17.11
N ASN A 168 14.94 -5.18 17.11
CA ASN A 168 15.00 -3.95 16.30
C ASN A 168 14.44 -2.76 17.08
N PRO A 169 15.20 -2.22 18.04
CA PRO A 169 14.78 -1.11 18.87
C PRO A 169 14.60 0.17 18.05
N GLY A 170 13.58 0.95 18.42
CA GLY A 170 13.25 2.21 17.78
C GLY A 170 13.63 3.42 18.62
N ARG A 171 13.79 4.58 17.97
CA ARG A 171 14.03 5.87 18.66
C ARG A 171 12.80 6.76 18.74
N THR A 172 11.81 6.52 17.88
CA THR A 172 10.60 7.37 17.82
C THR A 172 9.39 6.56 18.22
N LEU A 173 8.75 6.97 19.29
CA LEU A 173 7.45 6.45 19.72
C LEU A 173 6.35 7.34 19.16
N THR A 174 5.31 6.73 18.57
CA THR A 174 4.15 7.45 18.04
C THR A 174 2.87 6.86 18.60
N LEU A 175 2.07 7.69 19.27
CA LEU A 175 0.71 7.37 19.65
C LEU A 175 -0.25 7.86 18.55
N LYS A 176 -1.11 6.97 18.07
CA LYS A 176 -2.19 7.28 17.12
C LYS A 176 -3.53 6.99 17.80
N VAL A 177 -4.38 7.98 17.90
CA VAL A 177 -5.75 7.86 18.42
C VAL A 177 -6.73 8.13 17.30
N ARG A 178 -7.70 7.24 17.11
CA ARG A 178 -8.82 7.41 16.19
C ARG A 178 -10.11 7.54 16.98
N TYR A 179 -10.82 8.62 16.78
CA TYR A 179 -12.13 8.90 17.40
C TYR A 179 -13.26 8.17 16.67
N ALA A 180 -14.45 8.15 17.29
CA ALA A 180 -15.66 7.56 16.73
C ALA A 180 -16.06 8.14 15.36
N ASP A 181 -15.77 9.43 15.12
CA ASP A 181 -15.97 10.10 13.83
C ASP A 181 -14.87 9.78 12.78
N PHE A 182 -14.00 8.82 13.07
CA PHE A 182 -12.84 8.42 12.28
C PHE A 182 -11.73 9.47 12.14
N ARG A 183 -11.84 10.62 12.81
CA ARG A 183 -10.74 11.59 12.89
C ARG A 183 -9.56 10.97 13.63
N ILE A 184 -8.37 11.17 13.08
CA ILE A 184 -7.12 10.62 13.63
C ILE A 184 -6.25 11.75 14.14
N VAL A 185 -5.72 11.56 15.34
CA VAL A 185 -4.68 12.42 15.93
C VAL A 185 -3.45 11.57 16.22
N THR A 186 -2.28 12.11 15.90
CA THR A 186 -1.00 11.46 16.21
C THR A 186 -0.12 12.37 17.05
N ARG A 187 0.65 11.77 17.96
CA ARG A 187 1.70 12.44 18.72
C ARG A 187 2.95 11.58 18.68
N SER A 188 4.10 12.17 18.40
CA SER A 188 5.37 11.46 18.32
C SER A 188 6.40 12.10 19.24
N LYS A 189 7.22 11.26 19.85
CA LYS A 189 8.38 11.66 20.64
C LYS A 189 9.59 10.87 20.18
N THR A 190 10.63 11.55 19.79
CA THR A 190 11.92 10.94 19.46
C THR A 190 12.85 11.06 20.66
N MET A 191 13.49 9.96 21.03
CA MET A 191 14.42 9.86 22.14
C MET A 191 15.86 9.87 21.62
N ASP A 192 16.80 10.30 22.46
CA ASP A 192 18.21 10.38 22.07
C ASP A 192 18.84 9.00 21.88
N HIS A 193 18.35 7.99 22.61
CA HIS A 193 18.79 6.60 22.51
C HIS A 193 17.63 5.68 22.07
N SER A 194 17.96 4.55 21.44
CA SER A 194 17.01 3.50 21.13
C SER A 194 16.66 2.69 22.38
N HIS A 195 15.42 2.37 22.55
CA HIS A 195 14.87 1.52 23.62
C HIS A 195 14.27 0.26 23.04
#